data_ccbd263deddbbc60d9d8c5c9176035e7
#
_entry.id   ccbd263deddbbc60d9d8c5c9176035e7
#
_cell.length_a   1.000
_cell.length_b   1.000
_cell.length_c   1.000
_cell.angle_alpha   90.00
_cell.angle_beta   90.00
_cell.angle_gamma   90.00
#
_symmetry.space_group_name_H-M   'P 1'
#
loop_
_entity.id
_entity.type
_entity.pdbx_description
1 polymer ?
#
loop_
_entity_poly.entity_id
_entity_poly.type
_entity_poly.pdbx_seq_one_letter_code
_entity_poly.pdbx_strand_id
1 'polypeptide(L)'
;MNIPQLKSMLVAGIMSGTSADGVDVAICRIAPIRQSTNLSSRPKRSAVERPAALFTPPKLKILGHRAFPYDKKLRSAILSIAAGEPTTAATLSQLSWHLGNLYADAVASTARHLSLKPQLIALHGQTIHHQATPANFLGKPTRSTWQIGEPSLIAERLHVPVVSDFRPADLAAGGQGAPLVPMLDFTLFRHPTKNRLLLNLGGIANITALPAACTTADILAFDTGPASMVIDALMQRLYNRRYDKNGTVAARGKVLKPIVDRLLADPYYAAPPPKSCGREQYGVAFTDRFLALCKSAPKEDIVATAAAFTAATILDAYSRFCWPHLGQRAPLARTTELFAAGGGAKNLTLMRMLTDHLKPLGIKVSTTAATGLPVEAKEAAAFALLGWLTWHHLPGNIPSATGATHPAILGKVTFA
;
A
#
# COMPACT_ATOMS: atom_id res chain seq x y z
N MET A 1 9.53 33.31 7.33
CA MET A 1 8.42 32.79 6.51
C MET A 1 7.29 32.37 7.44
N ASN A 2 6.11 32.94 7.31
CA ASN A 2 4.94 32.50 8.07
C ASN A 2 4.61 31.06 7.67
N ILE A 3 4.59 30.12 8.61
CA ILE A 3 4.13 28.76 8.38
C ILE A 3 2.64 28.87 7.98
N PRO A 4 2.25 28.37 6.80
CA PRO A 4 0.84 28.43 6.40
C PRO A 4 0.01 27.70 7.46
N GLN A 5 -1.06 28.35 7.92
CA GLN A 5 -1.97 27.75 8.88
C GLN A 5 -2.59 26.49 8.24
N LEU A 6 -2.35 25.31 8.83
CA LEU A 6 -2.90 24.05 8.35
C LEU A 6 -4.43 24.15 8.29
N LYS A 7 -5.01 23.91 7.10
CA LYS A 7 -6.47 24.03 6.86
C LYS A 7 -7.12 22.67 6.68
N SER A 8 -8.37 22.57 7.10
CA SER A 8 -9.21 21.41 6.73
C SER A 8 -9.57 21.51 5.25
N MET A 9 -9.37 20.42 4.50
CA MET A 9 -9.62 20.36 3.06
C MET A 9 -10.40 19.12 2.67
N LEU A 10 -11.17 19.23 1.58
CA LEU A 10 -11.68 18.09 0.84
C LEU A 10 -10.66 17.73 -0.23
N VAL A 11 -10.11 16.53 -0.16
CA VAL A 11 -9.07 16.05 -1.07
C VAL A 11 -9.58 14.82 -1.80
N ALA A 12 -9.48 14.82 -3.13
CA ALA A 12 -9.73 13.63 -3.94
C ALA A 12 -8.41 12.90 -4.18
N GLY A 13 -8.30 11.68 -3.72
CA GLY A 13 -7.18 10.79 -4.04
C GLY A 13 -7.53 9.88 -5.20
N ILE A 14 -6.63 9.74 -6.15
CA ILE A 14 -6.74 8.90 -7.34
C ILE A 14 -5.67 7.83 -7.29
N MET A 15 -6.08 6.57 -7.39
CA MET A 15 -5.17 5.42 -7.44
C MET A 15 -5.47 4.53 -8.63
N SER A 16 -4.43 4.20 -9.39
CA SER A 16 -4.44 3.13 -10.36
C SER A 16 -3.30 2.16 -10.05
N GLY A 17 -3.66 0.92 -9.76
CA GLY A 17 -2.71 -0.12 -9.35
C GLY A 17 -1.98 -0.76 -10.53
N THR A 18 -0.94 -1.55 -10.26
CA THR A 18 -0.15 -2.27 -11.27
C THR A 18 -0.91 -3.39 -11.97
N SER A 19 -2.06 -3.82 -11.44
CA SER A 19 -2.98 -4.76 -12.11
C SER A 19 -3.67 -4.16 -13.34
N ALA A 20 -3.69 -2.82 -13.44
CA ALA A 20 -4.33 -2.05 -14.48
C ALA A 20 -5.82 -2.44 -14.68
N ASP A 21 -6.53 -2.74 -13.61
CA ASP A 21 -7.95 -3.12 -13.66
C ASP A 21 -8.87 -1.91 -13.75
N GLY A 22 -8.39 -0.73 -13.32
CA GLY A 22 -9.17 0.50 -13.31
C GLY A 22 -8.55 1.59 -12.45
N VAL A 23 -9.34 2.62 -12.17
CA VAL A 23 -8.98 3.72 -11.28
C VAL A 23 -9.97 3.82 -10.13
N ASP A 24 -9.43 4.00 -8.93
CA ASP A 24 -10.16 4.25 -7.70
C ASP A 24 -10.06 5.73 -7.32
N VAL A 25 -11.19 6.33 -6.99
CA VAL A 25 -11.26 7.72 -6.50
C VAL A 25 -11.92 7.74 -5.13
N ALA A 26 -11.21 8.25 -4.13
CA ALA A 26 -11.75 8.50 -2.80
C ALA A 26 -11.76 10.00 -2.50
N ILE A 27 -12.87 10.53 -1.97
CA ILE A 27 -12.92 11.90 -1.46
C ILE A 27 -12.85 11.85 0.06
N CYS A 28 -11.82 12.51 0.59
CA CYS A 28 -11.49 12.53 2.01
C CYS A 28 -11.61 13.96 2.58
N ARG A 29 -12.12 14.08 3.79
CA ARG A 29 -11.94 15.28 4.60
C ARG A 29 -10.71 15.08 5.47
N ILE A 30 -9.72 15.97 5.32
CA ILE A 30 -8.47 15.92 6.06
C ILE A 30 -8.33 17.25 6.82
N ALA A 31 -8.14 17.15 8.14
CA ALA A 31 -8.07 18.32 9.01
C ALA A 31 -6.91 18.20 10.00
N PRO A 32 -6.17 19.28 10.27
CA PRO A 32 -5.13 19.28 11.30
C PRO A 32 -5.75 19.01 12.67
N ILE A 33 -5.00 18.33 13.54
CA ILE A 33 -5.35 18.28 14.95
C ILE A 33 -4.88 19.60 15.57
N ARG A 34 -5.80 20.40 16.12
CA ARG A 34 -5.43 21.57 16.91
C ARG A 34 -4.67 21.09 18.16
N GLN A 35 -3.39 21.42 18.26
CA GLN A 35 -2.71 21.30 19.54
C GLN A 35 -3.33 22.36 20.46
N SER A 36 -3.84 21.98 21.62
CA SER A 36 -4.17 22.93 22.67
C SER A 36 -2.86 23.62 23.08
N THR A 37 -2.75 24.88 22.76
CA THR A 37 -1.63 25.74 23.18
C THR A 37 -1.73 26.02 24.65
N ASN A 38 -1.42 25.04 25.50
CA ASN A 38 -1.04 25.26 26.89
C ASN A 38 0.49 25.07 26.98
N LEU A 39 1.22 25.98 26.39
CA LEU A 39 2.64 26.21 26.66
C LEU A 39 2.75 27.51 27.45
N SER A 40 2.55 27.40 28.75
CA SER A 40 3.08 28.38 29.68
C SER A 40 4.61 28.19 29.75
N SER A 41 5.32 29.31 29.55
CA SER A 41 6.72 29.59 29.83
C SER A 41 7.83 28.82 29.09
N ARG A 42 8.50 29.59 28.23
CA ARG A 42 9.93 29.71 27.81
C ARG A 42 10.96 28.68 28.29
N PRO A 43 11.96 28.31 27.42
CA PRO A 43 13.11 29.20 27.30
C PRO A 43 13.57 29.46 25.84
N LYS A 44 14.25 30.58 25.65
CA LYS A 44 15.09 30.92 24.50
C LYS A 44 16.23 29.90 24.37
N ARG A 45 16.34 29.23 23.25
CA ARG A 45 17.55 28.57 22.78
C ARG A 45 17.69 28.72 21.28
N SER A 46 18.96 28.79 20.87
CA SER A 46 19.47 29.08 19.53
C SER A 46 18.90 28.23 18.39
N ALA A 47 18.94 28.78 17.17
CA ALA A 47 18.33 28.31 15.94
C ALA A 47 18.95 27.06 15.29
N VAL A 48 19.67 26.20 16.04
CA VAL A 48 20.46 25.09 15.44
C VAL A 48 19.91 23.69 15.70
N GLU A 49 19.01 23.49 16.68
CA GLU A 49 18.40 22.18 16.94
C GLU A 49 16.90 22.35 17.20
N ARG A 50 16.10 22.30 16.15
CA ARG A 50 14.69 21.90 16.33
C ARG A 50 14.68 20.38 16.41
N PRO A 51 14.35 19.75 17.56
CA PRO A 51 13.96 18.36 17.57
C PRO A 51 12.81 18.25 16.57
N ALA A 52 12.81 17.22 15.72
CA ALA A 52 11.74 16.94 14.78
C ALA A 52 10.43 17.04 15.56
N ALA A 53 9.67 18.12 15.36
CA ALA A 53 8.42 18.36 16.08
C ALA A 53 7.59 17.11 15.87
N LEU A 54 7.18 16.44 16.95
CA LEU A 54 6.44 15.19 16.90
C LEU A 54 5.31 15.35 15.89
N PHE A 55 5.45 14.70 14.72
CA PHE A 55 4.44 14.78 13.67
C PHE A 55 3.11 14.26 14.23
N THR A 56 2.15 15.16 14.38
CA THR A 56 0.80 14.80 14.79
C THR A 56 -0.01 14.54 13.52
N PRO A 57 -0.38 13.28 13.24
CA PRO A 57 -1.11 12.99 12.02
C PRO A 57 -2.45 13.71 12.00
N PRO A 58 -2.92 14.19 10.84
CA PRO A 58 -4.21 14.87 10.72
C PRO A 58 -5.38 13.91 10.99
N LYS A 59 -6.56 14.45 11.30
CA LYS A 59 -7.80 13.68 11.26
C LYS A 59 -8.20 13.48 9.81
N LEU A 60 -8.42 12.22 9.42
CA LEU A 60 -8.88 11.84 8.09
C LEU A 60 -10.22 11.12 8.19
N LYS A 61 -11.18 11.52 7.36
CA LYS A 61 -12.46 10.84 7.18
C LYS A 61 -12.70 10.64 5.68
N ILE A 62 -12.88 9.38 5.26
CA ILE A 62 -13.32 9.06 3.90
C ILE A 62 -14.81 9.38 3.82
N LEU A 63 -15.21 10.20 2.85
CA LEU A 63 -16.59 10.62 2.64
C LEU A 63 -17.29 9.78 1.58
N GLY A 64 -16.53 9.20 0.66
CA GLY A 64 -17.01 8.27 -0.34
C GLY A 64 -15.90 7.81 -1.26
N HIS A 65 -16.19 6.76 -2.01
CA HIS A 65 -15.28 6.10 -2.94
C HIS A 65 -16.06 5.56 -4.15
N ARG A 66 -15.43 5.60 -5.32
CA ARG A 66 -15.92 4.94 -6.54
C ARG A 66 -14.77 4.35 -7.32
N ALA A 67 -15.02 3.19 -7.95
CA ALA A 67 -14.10 2.52 -8.86
C ALA A 67 -14.61 2.63 -10.30
N PHE A 68 -13.70 2.82 -11.24
CA PHE A 68 -13.97 2.93 -12.67
C PHE A 68 -13.07 1.94 -13.42
N PRO A 69 -13.61 0.84 -13.92
CA PRO A 69 -12.82 -0.18 -14.62
C PRO A 69 -12.27 0.35 -15.93
N TYR A 70 -11.05 -0.05 -16.29
CA TYR A 70 -10.51 0.16 -17.62
C TYR A 70 -11.15 -0.79 -18.63
N ASP A 71 -11.33 -0.33 -19.86
CA ASP A 71 -11.67 -1.22 -20.94
C ASP A 71 -10.51 -2.18 -21.28
N LYS A 72 -10.82 -3.25 -22.02
CA LYS A 72 -9.83 -4.29 -22.34
C LYS A 72 -8.65 -3.76 -23.17
N LYS A 73 -8.88 -2.78 -24.08
CA LYS A 73 -7.84 -2.23 -24.96
C LYS A 73 -6.86 -1.40 -24.15
N LEU A 74 -7.38 -0.48 -23.32
CA LEU A 74 -6.57 0.35 -22.44
C LEU A 74 -5.75 -0.51 -21.45
N ARG A 75 -6.41 -1.49 -20.82
CA ARG A 75 -5.73 -2.43 -19.91
C ARG A 75 -4.61 -3.19 -20.61
N SER A 76 -4.86 -3.72 -21.80
CA SER A 76 -3.85 -4.44 -22.58
C SER A 76 -2.66 -3.54 -22.93
N ALA A 77 -2.92 -2.31 -23.39
CA ALA A 77 -1.85 -1.34 -23.71
C ALA A 77 -0.96 -1.01 -22.50
N ILE A 78 -1.59 -0.74 -21.34
CA ILE A 78 -0.85 -0.47 -20.09
C ILE A 78 0.03 -1.67 -19.69
N LEU A 79 -0.55 -2.88 -19.72
CA LEU A 79 0.17 -4.09 -19.29
C LEU A 79 1.32 -4.46 -20.24
N SER A 80 1.15 -4.27 -21.56
CA SER A 80 2.19 -4.47 -22.58
C SER A 80 3.39 -3.54 -22.32
N ILE A 81 3.12 -2.24 -22.11
CA ILE A 81 4.16 -1.25 -21.81
C ILE A 81 4.86 -1.57 -20.48
N ALA A 82 4.09 -1.90 -19.44
CA ALA A 82 4.63 -2.24 -18.13
C ALA A 82 5.44 -3.55 -18.15
N ALA A 83 5.19 -4.45 -19.10
CA ALA A 83 5.97 -5.67 -19.33
C ALA A 83 7.29 -5.40 -20.10
N GLY A 84 7.52 -4.16 -20.56
CA GLY A 84 8.73 -3.78 -21.29
C GLY A 84 8.66 -4.00 -22.80
N GLU A 85 7.45 -4.22 -23.36
CA GLU A 85 7.28 -4.30 -24.81
C GLU A 85 7.68 -2.98 -25.47
N PRO A 86 8.34 -3.04 -26.65
CA PRO A 86 8.78 -1.85 -27.38
C PRO A 86 7.62 -0.89 -27.65
N THR A 87 7.81 0.38 -27.33
CA THR A 87 6.82 1.43 -27.55
C THR A 87 7.50 2.74 -27.95
N THR A 88 6.71 3.68 -28.50
CA THR A 88 7.24 4.98 -28.92
C THR A 88 6.97 6.06 -27.88
N ALA A 89 7.78 7.14 -27.89
CA ALA A 89 7.54 8.32 -27.06
C ALA A 89 6.14 8.93 -27.34
N ALA A 90 5.71 8.91 -28.60
CA ALA A 90 4.38 9.38 -28.99
C ALA A 90 3.27 8.56 -28.31
N THR A 91 3.38 7.23 -28.32
CA THR A 91 2.41 6.33 -27.66
C THR A 91 2.34 6.58 -26.15
N LEU A 92 3.51 6.74 -25.51
CA LEU A 92 3.58 7.05 -24.06
C LEU A 92 2.91 8.39 -23.73
N SER A 93 3.21 9.42 -24.52
CA SER A 93 2.59 10.74 -24.37
C SER A 93 1.09 10.68 -24.54
N GLN A 94 0.59 10.07 -25.62
CA GLN A 94 -0.85 9.92 -25.88
C GLN A 94 -1.54 9.12 -24.77
N LEU A 95 -0.92 8.05 -24.27
CA LEU A 95 -1.47 7.27 -23.16
C LEU A 95 -1.56 8.10 -21.87
N SER A 96 -0.53 8.90 -21.57
CA SER A 96 -0.54 9.79 -20.40
C SER A 96 -1.69 10.81 -20.48
N TRP A 97 -1.90 11.41 -21.66
CA TRP A 97 -3.00 12.34 -21.90
C TRP A 97 -4.36 11.67 -21.81
N HIS A 98 -4.50 10.47 -22.40
CA HIS A 98 -5.75 9.70 -22.33
C HIS A 98 -6.12 9.36 -20.87
N LEU A 99 -5.14 8.93 -20.07
CA LEU A 99 -5.32 8.65 -18.65
C LEU A 99 -5.68 9.93 -17.86
N GLY A 100 -5.05 11.08 -18.18
CA GLY A 100 -5.38 12.36 -17.55
C GLY A 100 -6.85 12.74 -17.73
N ASN A 101 -7.39 12.57 -18.95
CA ASN A 101 -8.81 12.81 -19.22
C ASN A 101 -9.72 11.83 -18.46
N LEU A 102 -9.39 10.55 -18.45
CA LEU A 102 -10.13 9.52 -17.73
C LEU A 102 -10.16 9.79 -16.22
N TYR A 103 -9.04 10.23 -15.64
CA TYR A 103 -8.95 10.59 -14.23
C TYR A 103 -9.78 11.83 -13.89
N ALA A 104 -9.78 12.84 -14.76
CA ALA A 104 -10.63 14.02 -14.59
C ALA A 104 -12.12 13.63 -14.59
N ASP A 105 -12.54 12.76 -15.53
CA ASP A 105 -13.92 12.26 -15.60
C ASP A 105 -14.28 11.45 -14.35
N ALA A 106 -13.39 10.60 -13.85
CA ALA A 106 -13.59 9.79 -12.66
C ALA A 106 -13.78 10.68 -11.40
N VAL A 107 -12.94 11.72 -11.24
CA VAL A 107 -13.08 12.67 -10.13
C VAL A 107 -14.37 13.47 -10.25
N ALA A 108 -14.67 14.03 -11.42
CA ALA A 108 -15.92 14.78 -11.66
C ALA A 108 -17.17 13.95 -11.38
N SER A 109 -17.18 12.68 -11.84
CA SER A 109 -18.27 11.73 -11.60
C SER A 109 -18.41 11.41 -10.10
N THR A 110 -17.30 11.17 -9.39
CA THR A 110 -17.32 10.90 -7.96
C THR A 110 -17.78 12.11 -7.15
N ALA A 111 -17.28 13.29 -7.49
CA ALA A 111 -17.64 14.55 -6.84
C ALA A 111 -19.13 14.85 -6.99
N ARG A 112 -19.70 14.69 -8.20
CA ARG A 112 -21.14 14.86 -8.45
C ARG A 112 -21.97 13.85 -7.66
N HIS A 113 -21.59 12.56 -7.68
CA HIS A 113 -22.32 11.50 -6.97
C HIS A 113 -22.40 11.75 -5.46
N LEU A 114 -21.32 12.29 -4.87
CA LEU A 114 -21.24 12.59 -3.45
C LEU A 114 -21.72 14.02 -3.10
N SER A 115 -22.04 14.84 -4.07
CA SER A 115 -22.35 16.28 -3.91
C SER A 115 -21.23 17.00 -3.15
N LEU A 116 -19.96 16.71 -3.49
CA LEU A 116 -18.77 17.27 -2.87
C LEU A 116 -17.92 18.03 -3.91
N LYS A 117 -17.19 19.06 -3.45
CA LYS A 117 -16.25 19.83 -4.28
C LYS A 117 -14.84 19.70 -3.69
N PRO A 118 -13.98 18.83 -4.22
CA PRO A 118 -12.58 18.74 -3.79
C PRO A 118 -11.86 20.08 -3.98
N GLN A 119 -10.96 20.41 -3.06
CA GLN A 119 -10.13 21.62 -3.07
C GLN A 119 -8.69 21.29 -3.46
N LEU A 120 -8.35 20.01 -3.48
CA LEU A 120 -7.07 19.46 -3.88
C LEU A 120 -7.30 18.09 -4.48
N ILE A 121 -6.53 17.72 -5.50
CA ILE A 121 -6.52 16.40 -6.09
C ILE A 121 -5.13 15.79 -5.90
N ALA A 122 -5.06 14.53 -5.55
CA ALA A 122 -3.83 13.78 -5.37
C ALA A 122 -3.81 12.59 -6.32
N LEU A 123 -2.93 12.63 -7.32
CA LEU A 123 -2.85 11.67 -8.41
C LEU A 123 -1.66 10.74 -8.21
N HIS A 124 -1.89 9.45 -7.94
CA HIS A 124 -0.83 8.46 -8.04
C HIS A 124 -0.34 8.28 -9.47
N GLY A 125 -1.26 8.27 -10.44
CA GLY A 125 -1.00 7.89 -11.83
C GLY A 125 -0.92 6.37 -12.03
N GLN A 126 -0.73 5.94 -13.28
CA GLN A 126 -0.53 4.54 -13.65
C GLN A 126 0.95 4.22 -13.71
N THR A 127 1.42 3.33 -12.86
CA THR A 127 2.81 2.86 -12.90
C THR A 127 3.06 2.05 -14.17
N ILE A 128 3.98 2.51 -14.99
CA ILE A 128 4.50 1.82 -16.18
C ILE A 128 5.93 1.33 -15.99
N HIS A 129 6.69 1.94 -15.07
CA HIS A 129 8.03 1.51 -14.72
C HIS A 129 8.32 1.81 -13.24
N HIS A 130 8.99 0.88 -12.56
CA HIS A 130 9.47 1.08 -11.20
C HIS A 130 10.70 0.21 -10.94
N GLN A 131 11.83 0.85 -10.72
CA GLN A 131 13.13 0.21 -10.48
C GLN A 131 13.76 0.81 -9.23
N ALA A 132 13.47 0.21 -8.08
CA ALA A 132 14.00 0.64 -6.79
C ALA A 132 15.47 0.22 -6.61
N THR A 133 15.85 -0.95 -7.11
CA THR A 133 17.25 -1.41 -7.11
C THR A 133 18.04 -0.72 -8.21
N PRO A 134 19.22 -0.15 -7.92
CA PRO A 134 20.04 0.48 -8.95
C PRO A 134 20.45 -0.52 -10.05
N ALA A 135 20.27 -0.15 -11.32
CA ALA A 135 20.81 -0.85 -12.46
C ALA A 135 21.74 0.06 -13.26
N ASN A 136 22.68 -0.52 -13.99
CA ASN A 136 23.59 0.26 -14.80
C ASN A 136 22.86 0.91 -15.98
N PHE A 137 22.88 2.24 -16.07
CA PHE A 137 22.40 3.01 -17.20
C PHE A 137 23.45 4.04 -17.59
N LEU A 138 23.96 3.95 -18.82
CA LEU A 138 25.05 4.80 -19.34
C LEU A 138 26.26 4.85 -18.39
N GLY A 139 26.67 3.70 -17.86
CA GLY A 139 27.83 3.58 -16.98
C GLY A 139 27.58 3.99 -15.51
N LYS A 140 26.35 4.37 -15.13
CA LYS A 140 26.02 4.81 -13.77
C LYS A 140 24.93 3.96 -13.12
N PRO A 141 25.04 3.63 -11.80
CA PRO A 141 23.95 2.99 -11.09
C PRO A 141 22.76 3.95 -10.99
N THR A 142 21.65 3.58 -11.63
CA THR A 142 20.47 4.44 -11.75
C THR A 142 19.24 3.73 -11.18
N ARG A 143 18.46 4.45 -10.37
CA ARG A 143 17.10 4.08 -9.94
C ARG A 143 16.12 4.94 -10.71
N SER A 144 14.94 4.40 -11.01
CA SER A 144 13.91 5.18 -11.71
C SER A 144 12.51 4.68 -11.39
N THR A 145 11.55 5.56 -11.51
CA THR A 145 10.14 5.23 -11.38
C THR A 145 9.32 6.17 -12.27
N TRP A 146 8.28 5.64 -12.88
CA TRP A 146 7.43 6.43 -13.76
C TRP A 146 5.96 6.04 -13.62
N GLN A 147 5.18 7.00 -13.16
CA GLN A 147 3.72 6.94 -13.09
C GLN A 147 3.18 7.97 -14.07
N ILE A 148 2.35 7.54 -15.02
CA ILE A 148 1.78 8.38 -16.08
C ILE A 148 0.31 8.74 -15.80
N GLY A 149 -0.14 9.81 -16.44
CA GLY A 149 -1.45 10.43 -16.30
C GLY A 149 -1.25 11.93 -16.14
N GLU A 150 -1.63 12.74 -17.16
CA GLU A 150 -1.30 14.16 -17.26
C GLU A 150 -2.05 15.00 -16.21
N PRO A 151 -1.37 15.54 -15.20
CA PRO A 151 -2.04 16.31 -14.14
C PRO A 151 -2.57 17.67 -14.61
N SER A 152 -1.98 18.27 -15.65
CA SER A 152 -2.42 19.56 -16.19
C SER A 152 -3.83 19.48 -16.77
N LEU A 153 -4.19 18.35 -17.41
CA LEU A 153 -5.54 18.12 -17.90
C LEU A 153 -6.57 18.07 -16.76
N ILE A 154 -6.18 17.44 -15.65
CA ILE A 154 -7.06 17.32 -14.49
C ILE A 154 -7.24 18.69 -13.84
N ALA A 155 -6.14 19.44 -13.65
CA ALA A 155 -6.14 20.76 -13.05
C ALA A 155 -6.99 21.74 -13.87
N GLU A 156 -6.75 21.81 -15.18
CA GLU A 156 -7.47 22.69 -16.11
C GLU A 156 -8.97 22.38 -16.17
N ARG A 157 -9.34 21.09 -16.32
CA ARG A 157 -10.74 20.67 -16.46
C ARG A 157 -11.57 20.84 -15.19
N LEU A 158 -10.95 20.73 -14.02
CA LEU A 158 -11.64 20.75 -12.74
C LEU A 158 -11.42 22.04 -11.95
N HIS A 159 -10.52 22.91 -12.41
CA HIS A 159 -10.10 24.15 -11.74
C HIS A 159 -9.66 23.90 -10.29
N VAL A 160 -8.89 22.83 -10.07
CA VAL A 160 -8.40 22.40 -8.77
C VAL A 160 -6.93 21.99 -8.88
N PRO A 161 -6.03 22.46 -8.02
CA PRO A 161 -4.64 22.06 -8.04
C PRO A 161 -4.48 20.53 -7.85
N VAL A 162 -3.47 19.96 -8.52
CA VAL A 162 -3.18 18.52 -8.52
C VAL A 162 -1.79 18.28 -7.95
N VAL A 163 -1.67 17.39 -6.99
CA VAL A 163 -0.39 16.82 -6.53
C VAL A 163 -0.19 15.47 -7.19
N SER A 164 0.95 15.29 -7.86
CA SER A 164 1.31 14.05 -8.57
C SER A 164 2.76 13.65 -8.29
N ASP A 165 3.28 12.58 -8.89
CA ASP A 165 4.69 12.15 -8.81
C ASP A 165 5.21 11.91 -7.38
N PHE A 166 4.48 11.19 -6.56
CA PHE A 166 4.84 10.98 -5.15
C PHE A 166 6.10 10.14 -4.93
N ARG A 167 6.38 9.16 -5.80
CA ARG A 167 7.46 8.18 -5.61
C ARG A 167 8.87 8.72 -5.87
N PRO A 168 9.11 9.64 -6.86
CA PRO A 168 10.45 10.12 -7.18
C PRO A 168 11.19 10.79 -6.02
N ALA A 169 10.48 11.54 -5.17
CA ALA A 169 11.12 12.23 -4.03
C ALA A 169 11.67 11.25 -2.98
N ASP A 170 10.97 10.13 -2.73
CA ASP A 170 11.45 9.08 -1.83
C ASP A 170 12.66 8.34 -2.44
N LEU A 171 12.65 8.04 -3.75
CA LEU A 171 13.81 7.48 -4.44
C LEU A 171 15.03 8.41 -4.33
N ALA A 172 14.82 9.71 -4.53
CA ALA A 172 15.87 10.72 -4.42
C ALA A 172 16.45 10.82 -3.00
N ALA A 173 15.61 10.56 -1.97
CA ALA A 173 16.03 10.44 -0.58
C ALA A 173 16.70 9.09 -0.25
N GLY A 174 17.01 8.25 -1.26
CA GLY A 174 17.64 6.95 -1.09
C GLY A 174 16.69 5.79 -0.83
N GLY A 175 15.39 6.05 -0.73
CA GLY A 175 14.36 5.05 -0.52
C GLY A 175 14.02 4.22 -1.77
N GLN A 176 13.04 3.35 -1.61
CA GLN A 176 12.55 2.46 -2.67
C GLN A 176 11.32 3.03 -3.42
N GLY A 177 10.78 4.20 -3.01
CA GLY A 177 9.56 4.78 -3.58
C GLY A 177 8.27 4.03 -3.23
N ALA A 178 8.38 2.98 -2.44
CA ALA A 178 7.30 2.13 -1.91
C ALA A 178 7.78 1.43 -0.63
N PRO A 179 6.87 1.04 0.29
CA PRO A 179 5.43 1.34 0.32
C PRO A 179 5.14 2.76 0.83
N LEU A 180 4.13 3.45 0.29
CA LEU A 180 3.70 4.78 0.75
C LEU A 180 2.40 4.74 1.60
N VAL A 181 1.65 3.65 1.54
CA VAL A 181 0.42 3.42 2.32
C VAL A 181 0.65 3.43 3.85
N PRO A 182 1.82 3.05 4.40
CA PRO A 182 2.06 3.08 5.84
C PRO A 182 1.82 4.42 6.52
N MET A 183 1.93 5.55 5.80
CA MET A 183 1.57 6.88 6.33
C MET A 183 0.06 6.97 6.63
N LEU A 184 -0.80 6.40 5.80
CA LEU A 184 -2.23 6.31 6.10
C LEU A 184 -2.50 5.36 7.26
N ASP A 185 -1.84 4.20 7.29
CA ASP A 185 -1.98 3.23 8.37
C ASP A 185 -1.63 3.86 9.71
N PHE A 186 -0.53 4.59 9.79
CA PHE A 186 -0.14 5.36 10.97
C PHE A 186 -1.19 6.41 11.34
N THR A 187 -1.70 7.15 10.35
CA THR A 187 -2.69 8.22 10.59
C THR A 187 -4.00 7.69 11.16
N LEU A 188 -4.48 6.54 10.66
CA LEU A 188 -5.78 5.99 11.03
C LEU A 188 -5.73 5.01 12.20
N PHE A 189 -4.63 4.28 12.35
CA PHE A 189 -4.58 3.14 13.25
C PHE A 189 -3.61 3.30 14.43
N ARG A 190 -2.80 4.35 14.48
CA ARG A 190 -2.00 4.62 15.69
C ARG A 190 -2.88 4.65 16.94
N HIS A 191 -2.42 3.98 18.00
CA HIS A 191 -3.19 3.91 19.26
C HIS A 191 -2.27 4.12 20.48
N PRO A 192 -2.71 4.82 21.54
CA PRO A 192 -1.85 5.11 22.69
C PRO A 192 -1.49 3.86 23.52
N THR A 193 -2.32 2.82 23.54
CA THR A 193 -2.15 1.66 24.44
C THR A 193 -2.33 0.30 23.74
N LYS A 194 -2.40 0.27 22.40
CA LYS A 194 -2.52 -0.98 21.63
C LYS A 194 -1.50 -1.03 20.54
N ASN A 195 -0.88 -2.19 20.37
CA ASN A 195 -0.15 -2.49 19.14
C ASN A 195 -1.14 -2.80 18.03
N ARG A 196 -0.81 -2.37 16.81
CA ARG A 196 -1.64 -2.66 15.62
C ARG A 196 -0.80 -3.19 14.48
N LEU A 197 -1.33 -4.21 13.85
CA LEU A 197 -0.79 -4.82 12.65
C LEU A 197 -1.78 -4.60 11.52
N LEU A 198 -1.35 -3.94 10.45
CA LEU A 198 -2.13 -3.73 9.23
C LEU A 198 -1.58 -4.70 8.21
N LEU A 199 -2.41 -5.67 7.81
CA LEU A 199 -2.05 -6.70 6.84
C LEU A 199 -2.81 -6.46 5.54
N ASN A 200 -2.10 -6.15 4.47
CA ASN A 200 -2.70 -6.07 3.13
C ASN A 200 -2.51 -7.40 2.40
N LEU A 201 -3.61 -8.03 2.02
CA LEU A 201 -3.67 -9.28 1.28
C LEU A 201 -4.04 -9.01 -0.18
N GLY A 202 -3.11 -8.40 -0.93
CA GLY A 202 -3.19 -8.23 -2.38
C GLY A 202 -2.70 -9.47 -3.13
N GLY A 203 -2.01 -9.29 -4.26
CA GLY A 203 -1.25 -10.37 -4.90
C GLY A 203 -0.08 -10.81 -4.03
N ILE A 204 0.60 -9.86 -3.42
CA ILE A 204 1.61 -10.00 -2.36
C ILE A 204 0.97 -9.58 -1.03
N ALA A 205 1.38 -10.23 0.05
CA ALA A 205 1.05 -9.84 1.41
C ALA A 205 2.10 -8.87 1.95
N ASN A 206 1.67 -7.74 2.51
CA ASN A 206 2.55 -6.85 3.26
C ASN A 206 1.95 -6.52 4.62
N ILE A 207 2.84 -6.28 5.59
CA ILE A 207 2.47 -5.98 6.96
C ILE A 207 3.07 -4.64 7.39
N THR A 208 2.26 -3.85 8.11
CA THR A 208 2.72 -2.64 8.81
C THR A 208 2.49 -2.85 10.30
N ALA A 209 3.55 -2.79 11.10
CA ALA A 209 3.49 -2.91 12.55
C ALA A 209 3.59 -1.52 13.18
N LEU A 210 2.60 -1.17 13.99
CA LEU A 210 2.46 0.08 14.73
C LEU A 210 2.51 -0.23 16.23
N PRO A 211 3.63 -0.03 16.91
CA PRO A 211 3.71 -0.12 18.37
C PRO A 211 2.75 0.85 19.07
N ALA A 212 2.35 0.56 20.29
CA ALA A 212 1.57 1.49 21.10
C ALA A 212 2.32 2.83 21.24
N ALA A 213 1.59 3.94 21.11
CA ALA A 213 2.11 5.30 21.17
C ALA A 213 3.28 5.61 20.20
N CYS A 214 3.40 4.86 19.07
CA CYS A 214 4.49 5.02 18.11
C CYS A 214 4.52 6.42 17.46
N THR A 215 5.70 6.79 16.99
CA THR A 215 5.96 7.87 16.03
C THR A 215 6.16 7.26 14.63
N THR A 216 6.37 8.08 13.61
CA THR A 216 6.69 7.60 12.26
C THR A 216 8.02 6.85 12.19
N ALA A 217 8.97 7.13 13.10
CA ALA A 217 10.24 6.43 13.17
C ALA A 217 10.13 5.00 13.75
N ASP A 218 9.03 4.71 14.44
CA ASP A 218 8.80 3.41 15.09
C ASP A 218 8.00 2.44 14.21
N ILE A 219 7.69 2.81 12.98
CA ILE A 219 6.89 1.98 12.09
C ILE A 219 7.77 0.95 11.39
N LEU A 220 7.34 -0.30 11.40
CA LEU A 220 7.96 -1.36 10.61
C LEU A 220 6.99 -1.80 9.52
N ALA A 221 7.42 -1.78 8.24
CA ALA A 221 6.57 -2.22 7.14
C ALA A 221 7.42 -2.96 6.09
N PHE A 222 6.92 -4.11 5.61
CA PHE A 222 7.62 -4.95 4.62
C PHE A 222 6.69 -6.00 4.02
N ASP A 223 7.12 -6.61 2.90
CA ASP A 223 6.39 -7.70 2.26
C ASP A 223 6.70 -9.03 2.95
N THR A 224 5.64 -9.78 3.30
CA THR A 224 5.78 -11.06 4.00
C THR A 224 5.91 -12.24 3.06
N GLY A 225 5.44 -12.11 1.81
CA GLY A 225 5.43 -13.16 0.80
C GLY A 225 4.20 -13.13 -0.10
N PRO A 226 3.89 -14.21 -0.82
CA PRO A 226 2.73 -14.25 -1.71
C PRO A 226 1.43 -14.26 -0.91
N ALA A 227 0.40 -13.59 -1.44
CA ALA A 227 -0.97 -13.71 -0.96
C ALA A 227 -1.87 -14.34 -2.04
N SER A 228 -2.73 -13.55 -2.71
CA SER A 228 -3.64 -14.12 -3.70
C SER A 228 -2.94 -14.56 -5.00
N MET A 229 -1.78 -14.01 -5.34
CA MET A 229 -1.12 -14.23 -6.63
C MET A 229 -0.91 -15.71 -6.96
N VAL A 230 -0.38 -16.49 -6.01
CA VAL A 230 -0.14 -17.92 -6.21
C VAL A 230 -1.48 -18.70 -6.22
N ILE A 231 -2.39 -18.35 -5.29
CA ILE A 231 -3.73 -18.97 -5.23
C ILE A 231 -4.48 -18.77 -6.54
N ASP A 232 -4.51 -17.53 -7.05
CA ASP A 232 -5.22 -17.17 -8.28
C ASP A 232 -4.60 -17.84 -9.51
N ALA A 233 -3.26 -17.93 -9.58
CA ALA A 233 -2.57 -18.67 -10.65
C ALA A 233 -2.92 -20.15 -10.63
N LEU A 234 -2.99 -20.77 -9.45
CA LEU A 234 -3.42 -22.19 -9.30
C LEU A 234 -4.89 -22.35 -9.67
N MET A 235 -5.77 -21.44 -9.26
CA MET A 235 -7.18 -21.47 -9.64
C MET A 235 -7.37 -21.36 -11.15
N GLN A 236 -6.59 -20.50 -11.81
CA GLN A 236 -6.63 -20.38 -13.27
C GLN A 236 -6.19 -21.67 -13.96
N ARG A 237 -5.10 -22.29 -13.50
CA ARG A 237 -4.54 -23.52 -14.12
C ARG A 237 -5.35 -24.77 -13.85
N LEU A 238 -5.83 -24.95 -12.62
CA LEU A 238 -6.49 -26.18 -12.19
C LEU A 238 -8.00 -26.20 -12.42
N TYR A 239 -8.63 -25.01 -12.41
CA TYR A 239 -10.08 -24.86 -12.44
C TYR A 239 -10.59 -23.94 -13.54
N ASN A 240 -9.70 -23.26 -14.30
CA ASN A 240 -10.05 -22.19 -15.26
C ASN A 240 -10.90 -21.08 -14.62
N ARG A 241 -10.56 -20.70 -13.38
CA ARG A 241 -11.23 -19.65 -12.59
C ARG A 241 -10.25 -18.58 -12.20
N ARG A 242 -10.68 -17.32 -12.13
CA ARG A 242 -9.80 -16.18 -11.81
C ARG A 242 -9.27 -16.20 -10.36
N TYR A 243 -10.04 -16.71 -9.40
CA TYR A 243 -9.70 -16.77 -7.97
C TYR A 243 -10.56 -17.80 -7.22
N ASP A 244 -10.15 -18.16 -6.01
CA ASP A 244 -10.92 -19.03 -5.09
C ASP A 244 -11.96 -18.18 -4.34
N LYS A 245 -13.18 -18.12 -4.86
CA LYS A 245 -14.28 -17.33 -4.28
C LYS A 245 -14.57 -17.79 -2.84
N ASN A 246 -14.39 -16.87 -1.87
CA ASN A 246 -14.56 -17.11 -0.43
C ASN A 246 -13.69 -18.24 0.15
N GLY A 247 -12.65 -18.69 -0.56
CA GLY A 247 -11.80 -19.79 -0.12
C GLY A 247 -12.47 -21.17 -0.14
N THR A 248 -13.50 -21.33 -0.97
CA THR A 248 -14.33 -22.57 -0.97
C THR A 248 -13.61 -23.79 -1.54
N VAL A 249 -12.64 -23.61 -2.42
CA VAL A 249 -11.81 -24.71 -2.92
C VAL A 249 -10.79 -25.11 -1.86
N ALA A 250 -10.03 -24.15 -1.31
CA ALA A 250 -9.07 -24.38 -0.24
C ALA A 250 -9.72 -25.05 1.01
N ALA A 251 -10.97 -24.69 1.32
CA ALA A 251 -11.70 -25.23 2.48
C ALA A 251 -11.92 -26.77 2.40
N ARG A 252 -11.91 -27.36 1.20
CA ARG A 252 -12.13 -28.79 0.99
C ARG A 252 -10.85 -29.61 0.96
N GLY A 253 -9.71 -28.93 0.78
CA GLY A 253 -8.42 -29.58 0.66
C GLY A 253 -7.74 -29.82 2.00
N LYS A 254 -6.77 -30.74 1.99
CA LYS A 254 -5.85 -31.01 3.09
C LYS A 254 -4.52 -30.29 2.82
N VAL A 255 -3.99 -29.62 3.84
CA VAL A 255 -2.70 -28.92 3.73
C VAL A 255 -1.54 -29.92 3.68
N LEU A 256 -0.70 -29.81 2.67
CA LEU A 256 0.53 -30.59 2.52
C LEU A 256 1.66 -29.90 3.30
N LYS A 257 1.66 -30.07 4.62
CA LYS A 257 2.58 -29.38 5.53
C LYS A 257 4.06 -29.47 5.11
N PRO A 258 4.62 -30.63 4.67
CA PRO A 258 6.02 -30.70 4.25
C PRO A 258 6.37 -29.75 3.10
N ILE A 259 5.40 -29.43 2.24
CA ILE A 259 5.61 -28.47 1.13
C ILE A 259 5.67 -27.05 1.68
N VAL A 260 4.78 -26.70 2.60
CA VAL A 260 4.81 -25.38 3.28
C VAL A 260 6.15 -25.19 3.98
N ASP A 261 6.60 -26.17 4.76
CA ASP A 261 7.86 -26.12 5.51
C ASP A 261 9.06 -25.96 4.56
N ARG A 262 9.07 -26.71 3.45
CA ARG A 262 10.11 -26.60 2.42
C ARG A 262 10.15 -25.21 1.75
N LEU A 263 9.02 -24.61 1.47
CA LEU A 263 8.93 -23.28 0.85
C LEU A 263 9.34 -22.17 1.82
N LEU A 264 9.02 -22.31 3.11
CA LEU A 264 9.44 -21.36 4.15
C LEU A 264 10.95 -21.37 4.41
N ALA A 265 11.67 -22.40 3.97
CA ALA A 265 13.13 -22.44 4.07
C ALA A 265 13.85 -21.49 3.09
N ASP A 266 13.12 -20.81 2.20
CA ASP A 266 13.70 -19.84 1.28
C ASP A 266 14.33 -18.67 2.09
N PRO A 267 15.59 -18.28 1.77
CA PRO A 267 16.31 -17.23 2.48
C PRO A 267 15.58 -15.88 2.56
N TYR A 268 14.68 -15.60 1.61
CA TYR A 268 13.86 -14.38 1.63
C TYR A 268 13.12 -14.21 2.96
N TYR A 269 12.57 -15.30 3.54
CA TYR A 269 11.77 -15.19 4.77
C TYR A 269 12.63 -14.87 5.99
N ALA A 270 13.87 -15.33 6.01
CA ALA A 270 14.83 -15.01 7.07
C ALA A 270 15.48 -13.63 6.93
N ALA A 271 15.47 -13.04 5.74
CA ALA A 271 16.07 -11.72 5.49
C ALA A 271 15.37 -10.62 6.31
N PRO A 272 16.13 -9.73 7.00
CA PRO A 272 15.54 -8.66 7.79
C PRO A 272 14.88 -7.58 6.92
N PRO A 273 13.84 -6.89 7.42
CA PRO A 273 13.33 -5.68 6.79
C PRO A 273 14.38 -4.53 6.75
N PRO A 274 14.31 -3.62 5.75
CA PRO A 274 13.26 -3.52 4.73
C PRO A 274 13.45 -4.56 3.61
N LYS A 275 12.36 -5.23 3.22
CA LYS A 275 12.37 -6.20 2.12
C LYS A 275 11.05 -6.13 1.34
N SER A 276 11.14 -6.37 0.04
CA SER A 276 10.00 -6.42 -0.87
C SER A 276 10.09 -7.63 -1.79
N CYS A 277 8.97 -8.03 -2.36
CA CYS A 277 8.87 -9.11 -3.33
C CYS A 277 7.75 -8.84 -4.34
N GLY A 278 7.73 -9.56 -5.45
CA GLY A 278 6.78 -9.32 -6.50
C GLY A 278 6.56 -10.49 -7.44
N ARG A 279 6.10 -10.17 -8.65
CA ARG A 279 5.84 -11.17 -9.70
C ARG A 279 7.09 -11.89 -10.17
N GLU A 280 8.24 -11.25 -10.07
CA GLU A 280 9.54 -11.84 -10.39
C GLU A 280 9.86 -13.04 -9.52
N GLN A 281 9.38 -13.04 -8.25
CA GLN A 281 9.59 -14.15 -7.31
C GLN A 281 8.43 -15.14 -7.31
N TYR A 282 7.17 -14.67 -7.36
CA TYR A 282 5.96 -15.49 -7.15
C TYR A 282 5.09 -15.63 -8.41
N GLY A 283 5.64 -15.35 -9.59
CA GLY A 283 4.96 -15.48 -10.88
C GLY A 283 4.88 -16.92 -11.39
N VAL A 284 4.96 -17.05 -12.72
CA VAL A 284 4.77 -18.32 -13.45
C VAL A 284 5.75 -19.38 -12.98
N ALA A 285 7.05 -19.07 -12.93
CA ALA A 285 8.09 -20.02 -12.54
C ALA A 285 7.91 -20.56 -11.12
N PHE A 286 7.49 -19.70 -10.18
CA PHE A 286 7.15 -20.16 -8.82
C PHE A 286 5.94 -21.08 -8.81
N THR A 287 4.90 -20.74 -9.55
CA THR A 287 3.68 -21.58 -9.64
C THR A 287 3.98 -22.93 -10.25
N ASP A 288 4.86 -23.01 -11.26
CA ASP A 288 5.31 -24.28 -11.86
C ASP A 288 6.08 -25.14 -10.85
N ARG A 289 7.01 -24.53 -10.11
CA ARG A 289 7.76 -25.19 -9.02
C ARG A 289 6.82 -25.67 -7.92
N PHE A 290 5.83 -24.88 -7.52
CA PHE A 290 4.84 -25.23 -6.52
C PHE A 290 4.03 -26.46 -6.95
N LEU A 291 3.52 -26.48 -8.18
CA LEU A 291 2.81 -27.63 -8.75
C LEU A 291 3.67 -28.89 -8.80
N ALA A 292 4.94 -28.77 -9.21
CA ALA A 292 5.88 -29.88 -9.25
C ALA A 292 6.12 -30.47 -7.86
N LEU A 293 6.17 -29.65 -6.81
CA LEU A 293 6.28 -30.11 -5.42
C LEU A 293 5.03 -30.86 -4.96
N CYS A 294 3.86 -30.44 -5.39
CA CYS A 294 2.58 -31.06 -5.04
C CYS A 294 2.34 -32.41 -5.76
N LYS A 295 3.11 -32.71 -6.81
CA LYS A 295 3.00 -33.96 -7.61
C LYS A 295 1.54 -34.22 -8.05
N SER A 296 1.01 -35.42 -7.71
CA SER A 296 -0.34 -35.90 -8.04
C SER A 296 -1.38 -35.63 -6.93
N ALA A 297 -1.11 -34.67 -6.03
CA ALA A 297 -2.06 -34.32 -4.98
C ALA A 297 -3.41 -33.83 -5.56
N PRO A 298 -4.53 -34.03 -4.88
CA PRO A 298 -5.82 -33.47 -5.25
C PRO A 298 -5.74 -31.96 -5.46
N LYS A 299 -6.48 -31.44 -6.43
CA LYS A 299 -6.47 -30.00 -6.75
C LYS A 299 -6.84 -29.12 -5.55
N GLU A 300 -7.77 -29.59 -4.73
CA GLU A 300 -8.18 -28.94 -3.50
C GLU A 300 -7.04 -28.83 -2.50
N ASP A 301 -6.24 -29.90 -2.35
CA ASP A 301 -5.09 -29.94 -1.45
C ASP A 301 -3.99 -28.97 -1.90
N ILE A 302 -3.78 -28.86 -3.22
CA ILE A 302 -2.85 -27.89 -3.81
C ILE A 302 -3.26 -26.46 -3.45
N VAL A 303 -4.54 -26.11 -3.63
CA VAL A 303 -5.05 -24.76 -3.33
C VAL A 303 -5.05 -24.49 -1.81
N ALA A 304 -5.42 -25.50 -0.99
CA ALA A 304 -5.35 -25.41 0.47
C ALA A 304 -3.91 -25.17 0.96
N THR A 305 -2.93 -25.86 0.33
CA THR A 305 -1.51 -25.71 0.66
C THR A 305 -0.99 -24.32 0.31
N ALA A 306 -1.44 -23.72 -0.81
CA ALA A 306 -1.09 -22.35 -1.16
C ALA A 306 -1.66 -21.33 -0.17
N ALA A 307 -2.91 -21.51 0.26
CA ALA A 307 -3.51 -20.65 1.29
C ALA A 307 -2.79 -20.78 2.64
N ALA A 308 -2.43 -22.00 3.03
CA ALA A 308 -1.66 -22.27 4.24
C ALA A 308 -0.24 -21.70 4.16
N PHE A 309 0.40 -21.73 3.00
CA PHE A 309 1.70 -21.12 2.78
C PHE A 309 1.64 -19.59 2.98
N THR A 310 0.63 -18.92 2.42
CA THR A 310 0.39 -17.48 2.69
C THR A 310 0.23 -17.22 4.19
N ALA A 311 -0.59 -18.00 4.90
CA ALA A 311 -0.77 -17.81 6.34
C ALA A 311 0.54 -18.05 7.13
N ALA A 312 1.32 -19.04 6.72
CA ALA A 312 2.60 -19.39 7.35
C ALA A 312 3.67 -18.31 7.14
N THR A 313 3.78 -17.71 5.94
CA THR A 313 4.72 -16.61 5.69
C THR A 313 4.39 -15.38 6.55
N ILE A 314 3.11 -15.09 6.77
CA ILE A 314 2.66 -13.99 7.63
C ILE A 314 2.99 -14.26 9.10
N LEU A 315 2.75 -15.49 9.57
CA LEU A 315 3.08 -15.91 10.94
C LEU A 315 4.60 -15.86 11.20
N ASP A 316 5.40 -16.36 10.26
CA ASP A 316 6.87 -16.32 10.34
C ASP A 316 7.37 -14.86 10.40
N ALA A 317 6.87 -13.99 9.53
CA ALA A 317 7.19 -12.57 9.51
C ALA A 317 6.79 -11.88 10.83
N TYR A 318 5.63 -12.20 11.37
CA TYR A 318 5.21 -11.70 12.68
C TYR A 318 6.19 -12.14 13.78
N SER A 319 6.49 -13.43 13.85
CA SER A 319 7.30 -14.00 14.91
C SER A 319 8.75 -13.51 14.88
N ARG A 320 9.34 -13.40 13.69
CA ARG A 320 10.74 -12.98 13.52
C ARG A 320 10.94 -11.48 13.67
N PHE A 321 10.01 -10.68 13.15
CA PHE A 321 10.26 -9.24 12.99
C PHE A 321 9.27 -8.37 13.73
N CYS A 322 7.95 -8.67 13.64
CA CYS A 322 6.96 -7.80 14.27
C CYS A 322 6.92 -7.96 15.79
N TRP A 323 6.95 -9.19 16.30
CA TRP A 323 6.89 -9.44 17.75
C TRP A 323 8.05 -8.81 18.51
N PRO A 324 9.35 -8.98 18.13
CA PRO A 324 10.46 -8.29 18.79
C PRO A 324 10.34 -6.78 18.71
N HIS A 325 9.93 -6.26 17.55
CA HIS A 325 9.76 -4.82 17.34
C HIS A 325 8.66 -4.21 18.22
N LEU A 326 7.51 -4.88 18.31
CA LEU A 326 6.39 -4.47 19.18
C LEU A 326 6.76 -4.59 20.66
N GLY A 327 7.57 -5.58 21.04
CA GLY A 327 8.03 -5.86 22.39
C GLY A 327 8.91 -4.77 22.99
N GLN A 328 9.60 -3.98 22.18
CA GLN A 328 10.43 -2.86 22.65
C GLN A 328 9.61 -1.79 23.41
N ARG A 329 8.29 -1.73 23.18
CA ARG A 329 7.36 -0.82 23.86
C ARG A 329 6.28 -1.57 24.68
N ALA A 330 6.57 -2.82 25.06
CA ALA A 330 5.63 -3.69 25.79
C ALA A 330 4.97 -3.07 27.02
N PRO A 331 5.64 -2.23 27.83
CA PRO A 331 5.01 -1.62 29.01
C PRO A 331 3.80 -0.73 28.67
N LEU A 332 3.74 -0.20 27.43
CA LEU A 332 2.65 0.66 26.97
C LEU A 332 1.50 -0.12 26.30
N ALA A 333 1.78 -1.33 25.80
CA ALA A 333 0.82 -2.12 25.04
C ALA A 333 0.04 -3.07 25.95
N ARG A 334 -1.30 -2.95 25.91
CA ARG A 334 -2.22 -3.87 26.61
C ARG A 334 -2.67 -5.04 25.72
N THR A 335 -2.75 -4.82 24.42
CA THR A 335 -3.25 -5.82 23.45
C THR A 335 -2.63 -5.58 22.08
N THR A 336 -2.61 -6.63 21.24
CA THR A 336 -2.26 -6.54 19.82
C THR A 336 -3.50 -6.86 18.97
N GLU A 337 -3.80 -5.98 18.01
CA GLU A 337 -4.90 -6.13 17.06
C GLU A 337 -4.35 -6.21 15.64
N LEU A 338 -4.82 -7.17 14.83
CA LEU A 338 -4.51 -7.27 13.40
C LEU A 338 -5.75 -6.91 12.58
N PHE A 339 -5.57 -6.02 11.62
CA PHE A 339 -6.58 -5.60 10.65
C PHE A 339 -6.15 -6.00 9.25
N ALA A 340 -6.85 -6.97 8.65
CA ALA A 340 -6.62 -7.43 7.29
C ALA A 340 -7.40 -6.58 6.28
N ALA A 341 -6.76 -6.27 5.16
CA ALA A 341 -7.29 -5.55 4.01
C ALA A 341 -6.94 -6.28 2.70
N GLY A 342 -7.41 -5.77 1.57
CA GLY A 342 -7.14 -6.34 0.24
C GLY A 342 -8.10 -7.46 -0.15
N GLY A 343 -7.99 -7.91 -1.41
CA GLY A 343 -8.87 -8.95 -1.97
C GLY A 343 -8.81 -10.29 -1.22
N GLY A 344 -7.61 -10.65 -0.73
CA GLY A 344 -7.39 -11.87 0.05
C GLY A 344 -8.13 -11.90 1.39
N ALA A 345 -8.47 -10.74 1.98
CA ALA A 345 -9.28 -10.67 3.18
C ALA A 345 -10.73 -11.17 2.98
N LYS A 346 -11.19 -11.30 1.72
CA LYS A 346 -12.46 -11.92 1.35
C LYS A 346 -12.38 -13.46 1.30
N ASN A 347 -11.18 -14.04 1.35
CA ASN A 347 -10.98 -15.48 1.39
C ASN A 347 -11.14 -15.98 2.84
N LEU A 348 -12.31 -16.52 3.15
CA LEU A 348 -12.67 -16.93 4.51
C LEU A 348 -11.78 -18.06 5.06
N THR A 349 -11.27 -18.93 4.18
CA THR A 349 -10.37 -20.01 4.57
C THR A 349 -9.00 -19.47 4.98
N LEU A 350 -8.45 -18.54 4.21
CA LEU A 350 -7.21 -17.86 4.58
C LEU A 350 -7.35 -17.09 5.88
N MET A 351 -8.45 -16.33 6.04
CA MET A 351 -8.72 -15.58 7.27
C MET A 351 -8.88 -16.47 8.50
N ARG A 352 -9.51 -17.66 8.34
CA ARG A 352 -9.59 -18.67 9.41
C ARG A 352 -8.20 -19.18 9.76
N MET A 353 -7.38 -19.59 8.79
CA MET A 353 -6.00 -20.08 9.03
C MET A 353 -5.17 -19.02 9.78
N LEU A 354 -5.25 -17.74 9.37
CA LEU A 354 -4.57 -16.65 10.08
C LEU A 354 -5.08 -16.50 11.51
N THR A 355 -6.40 -16.57 11.73
CA THR A 355 -6.99 -16.46 13.06
C THR A 355 -6.56 -17.61 13.95
N ASP A 356 -6.57 -18.84 13.44
CA ASP A 356 -6.20 -20.04 14.18
C ASP A 356 -4.71 -19.99 14.62
N HIS A 357 -3.83 -19.40 13.81
CA HIS A 357 -2.42 -19.23 14.15
C HIS A 357 -2.14 -18.05 15.10
N LEU A 358 -2.86 -16.95 14.97
CA LEU A 358 -2.56 -15.72 15.70
C LEU A 358 -3.33 -15.59 17.02
N LYS A 359 -4.52 -16.21 17.14
CA LYS A 359 -5.32 -16.21 18.37
C LYS A 359 -4.59 -16.80 19.59
N PRO A 360 -3.85 -17.93 19.49
CA PRO A 360 -3.06 -18.45 20.60
C PRO A 360 -1.96 -17.50 21.07
N LEU A 361 -1.52 -16.56 20.21
CA LEU A 361 -0.55 -15.51 20.54
C LEU A 361 -1.20 -14.26 21.14
N GLY A 362 -2.50 -14.31 21.45
CA GLY A 362 -3.23 -13.18 22.03
C GLY A 362 -3.59 -12.08 21.03
N ILE A 363 -3.47 -12.34 19.71
CA ILE A 363 -3.77 -11.35 18.66
C ILE A 363 -5.21 -11.48 18.20
N LYS A 364 -5.95 -10.36 18.29
CA LYS A 364 -7.30 -10.26 17.74
C LYS A 364 -7.23 -9.96 16.24
N VAL A 365 -7.70 -10.89 15.42
CA VAL A 365 -7.77 -10.72 13.95
C VAL A 365 -9.15 -10.17 13.55
N SER A 366 -9.15 -9.14 12.70
CA SER A 366 -10.34 -8.54 12.11
C SER A 366 -10.02 -7.97 10.72
N THR A 367 -11.00 -7.41 10.04
CA THR A 367 -10.77 -6.70 8.76
C THR A 367 -10.85 -5.19 8.97
N THR A 368 -10.23 -4.42 8.07
CA THR A 368 -10.34 -2.95 8.11
C THR A 368 -11.78 -2.47 7.91
N ALA A 369 -12.63 -3.26 7.26
CA ALA A 369 -14.06 -2.96 7.12
C ALA A 369 -14.76 -2.83 8.49
N ALA A 370 -14.32 -3.59 9.51
CA ALA A 370 -14.85 -3.49 10.87
C ALA A 370 -14.55 -2.12 11.54
N THR A 371 -13.62 -1.34 11.00
CA THR A 371 -13.31 0.02 11.46
C THR A 371 -14.02 1.12 10.67
N GLY A 372 -14.89 0.74 9.72
CA GLY A 372 -15.57 1.68 8.82
C GLY A 372 -14.71 2.17 7.65
N LEU A 373 -13.51 1.60 7.45
CA LEU A 373 -12.64 1.89 6.30
C LEU A 373 -12.96 0.91 5.17
N PRO A 374 -13.55 1.37 4.05
CA PRO A 374 -13.75 0.52 2.88
C PRO A 374 -12.39 0.04 2.34
N VAL A 375 -12.25 -1.26 2.15
CA VAL A 375 -10.99 -1.88 1.73
C VAL A 375 -10.51 -1.30 0.40
N GLU A 376 -11.44 -1.11 -0.53
CA GLU A 376 -11.20 -0.60 -1.88
C GLU A 376 -10.79 0.88 -1.88
N ALA A 377 -11.20 1.65 -0.88
CA ALA A 377 -10.88 3.08 -0.77
C ALA A 377 -9.49 3.35 -0.16
N LYS A 378 -8.85 2.34 0.44
CA LYS A 378 -7.65 2.52 1.28
C LYS A 378 -6.51 3.19 0.51
N GLU A 379 -6.18 2.70 -0.66
CA GLU A 379 -5.04 3.22 -1.43
C GLU A 379 -5.33 4.63 -1.97
N ALA A 380 -6.53 4.89 -2.51
CA ALA A 380 -6.93 6.22 -2.96
C ALA A 380 -6.95 7.22 -1.79
N ALA A 381 -7.41 6.82 -0.61
CA ALA A 381 -7.35 7.64 0.60
C ALA A 381 -5.91 7.90 1.07
N ALA A 382 -4.98 6.96 0.87
CA ALA A 382 -3.58 7.18 1.17
C ALA A 382 -3.01 8.29 0.30
N PHE A 383 -3.30 8.29 -1.01
CA PHE A 383 -2.83 9.37 -1.89
C PHE A 383 -3.53 10.70 -1.58
N ALA A 384 -4.81 10.72 -1.19
CA ALA A 384 -5.45 11.93 -0.68
C ALA A 384 -4.69 12.52 0.52
N LEU A 385 -4.27 11.67 1.47
CA LEU A 385 -3.45 12.10 2.61
C LEU A 385 -2.09 12.63 2.17
N LEU A 386 -1.39 11.91 1.29
CA LEU A 386 -0.08 12.33 0.80
C LEU A 386 -0.16 13.67 0.06
N GLY A 387 -1.19 13.89 -0.78
CA GLY A 387 -1.43 15.16 -1.42
C GLY A 387 -1.67 16.29 -0.42
N TRP A 388 -2.44 16.06 0.63
CA TRP A 388 -2.64 17.02 1.70
C TRP A 388 -1.34 17.35 2.44
N LEU A 389 -0.50 16.34 2.73
CA LEU A 389 0.81 16.53 3.37
C LEU A 389 1.72 17.37 2.48
N THR A 390 1.80 17.05 1.19
CA THR A 390 2.61 17.80 0.21
C THR A 390 2.16 19.26 0.12
N TRP A 391 0.86 19.50 0.01
CA TRP A 391 0.28 20.84 -0.04
C TRP A 391 0.65 21.70 1.18
N HIS A 392 0.83 21.06 2.33
CA HIS A 392 1.21 21.72 3.58
C HIS A 392 2.71 21.64 3.88
N HIS A 393 3.54 21.24 2.90
CA HIS A 393 5.00 21.09 3.06
C HIS A 393 5.40 20.14 4.19
N LEU A 394 4.62 19.07 4.40
CA LEU A 394 4.89 18.03 5.40
C LEU A 394 5.42 16.77 4.73
N PRO A 395 6.35 16.04 5.38
CA PRO A 395 6.85 14.75 4.87
C PRO A 395 5.72 13.73 4.69
N GLY A 396 5.80 12.97 3.59
CA GLY A 396 4.79 11.95 3.25
C GLY A 396 5.33 10.52 3.26
N ASN A 397 6.66 10.30 3.27
CA ASN A 397 7.24 8.96 3.37
C ASN A 397 7.50 8.56 4.83
N ILE A 398 7.74 7.27 5.01
CA ILE A 398 8.20 6.67 6.27
C ILE A 398 9.54 6.00 5.99
N PRO A 399 10.68 6.62 6.36
CA PRO A 399 12.02 6.11 6.06
C PRO A 399 12.24 4.66 6.49
N SER A 400 11.75 4.25 7.67
CA SER A 400 11.84 2.87 8.16
C SER A 400 11.09 1.85 7.29
N ALA A 401 10.11 2.28 6.50
CA ALA A 401 9.36 1.44 5.58
C ALA A 401 9.95 1.45 4.16
N THR A 402 10.44 2.62 3.68
CA THR A 402 10.92 2.76 2.31
C THR A 402 12.44 2.60 2.18
N GLY A 403 13.18 2.65 3.30
CA GLY A 403 14.65 2.67 3.29
C GLY A 403 15.24 4.04 2.94
N ALA A 404 14.44 5.10 2.88
CA ALA A 404 14.94 6.46 2.69
C ALA A 404 15.83 6.92 3.85
N THR A 405 16.80 7.78 3.59
CA THR A 405 17.73 8.29 4.60
C THR A 405 17.10 9.34 5.52
N HIS A 406 16.01 9.97 5.06
CA HIS A 406 15.31 11.03 5.82
C HIS A 406 13.84 11.17 5.37
N PRO A 407 12.97 11.79 6.19
CA PRO A 407 11.63 12.16 5.78
C PRO A 407 11.64 13.17 4.64
N ALA A 408 10.86 12.92 3.58
CA ALA A 408 10.78 13.74 2.37
C ALA A 408 9.37 14.23 2.11
N ILE A 409 9.25 15.47 1.61
CA ILE A 409 8.00 15.97 1.03
C ILE A 409 7.85 15.31 -0.34
N LEU A 410 6.74 14.61 -0.53
CA LEU A 410 6.50 13.84 -1.74
C LEU A 410 5.69 14.63 -2.76
N GLY A 411 5.95 14.36 -4.06
CA GLY A 411 5.11 14.86 -5.13
C GLY A 411 5.49 16.25 -5.65
N LYS A 412 4.76 16.64 -6.69
CA LYS A 412 4.85 17.93 -7.40
C LYS A 412 3.46 18.53 -7.50
N VAL A 413 3.34 19.86 -7.46
CA VAL A 413 2.06 20.57 -7.56
C VAL A 413 1.91 21.14 -8.95
N THR A 414 0.78 20.82 -9.59
CA THR A 414 0.33 21.44 -10.85
C THR A 414 -0.87 22.32 -10.54
N PHE A 415 -0.81 23.60 -10.93
CA PHE A 415 -1.90 24.54 -10.79
C PHE A 415 -2.75 24.59 -12.05
N ALA A 416 -4.02 25.03 -11.91
CA ALA A 416 -4.93 25.31 -13.01
C ALA A 416 -4.65 26.71 -13.58
#